data_d26e066cb3a237343b81721ed8ed81b3
#
_entry.id   d26e066cb3a237343b81721ed8ed81b3
#
_cell.length_a   1.000
_cell.length_b   1.000
_cell.length_c   1.000
_cell.angle_alpha   90.00
_cell.angle_beta   90.00
_cell.angle_gamma   90.00
#
_symmetry.space_group_name_H-M   'P 1'
#
loop_
_entity.id
_entity.type
_entity.pdbx_description
1 polymer ?
#
loop_
_entity_poly.entity_id
_entity_poly.type
_entity_poly.pdbx_seq_one_letter_code
_entity_poly.pdbx_strand_id
1 'polypeptide(L)'
;MIDLKHAVYGILHNIMVEAVVVALISLVYVLTRGLDRVFHTKLKRGLINQIHRITMDDLSGLRRAQIRYVFRSAYGLKMIKIQLAGGSYWMSIPCIVEGLDKRTNRPVKFLGKIINDRSALMHRYMTVLRNLGVMAEGASLEFDDYNGAIDMVEFERNALMLLRNRHVSVPEVFGTHRLNHDDYILVMQFIEGQPLSKVELTDGVIDQIFSTLRTMHDTGVFHGDVKLDNFIYSNGRLYVVDCLKIDRREPWKAQGFDLICAICALAQRVPVDRIMRQAELYHTPEELHRAGRLLGVALNKVDLDIPPDRIKAIEVALNVEKVTVPAP
;
A
#
# COMPACT_ATOMS: atom_id res chain seq x y z
N MET A 1 -6.85 35.17 -2.79
CA MET A 1 -6.15 34.47 -1.69
C MET A 1 -5.45 33.29 -2.34
N ILE A 2 -4.14 33.41 -2.56
CA ILE A 2 -3.34 32.31 -3.15
C ILE A 2 -3.45 31.14 -2.18
N ASP A 3 -3.92 30.01 -2.67
CA ASP A 3 -4.02 28.82 -1.85
C ASP A 3 -2.59 28.45 -1.39
N LEU A 4 -2.32 28.61 -0.11
CA LEU A 4 -1.01 28.34 0.49
C LEU A 4 -0.50 26.94 0.11
N LYS A 5 -1.41 26.00 -0.11
CA LYS A 5 -1.09 24.64 -0.55
C LYS A 5 -0.51 24.59 -1.97
N HIS A 6 -1.02 25.41 -2.91
CA HIS A 6 -0.50 25.51 -4.27
C HIS A 6 0.85 26.21 -4.32
N ALA A 7 1.05 27.24 -3.49
CA ALA A 7 2.35 27.90 -3.38
C ALA A 7 3.42 26.97 -2.81
N VAL A 8 3.09 26.22 -1.75
CA VAL A 8 4.00 25.20 -1.15
C VAL A 8 4.31 24.10 -2.16
N TYR A 9 3.32 23.65 -2.94
CA TYR A 9 3.53 22.64 -3.99
C TYR A 9 4.49 23.13 -5.08
N GLY A 10 4.27 24.36 -5.59
CA GLY A 10 5.18 24.96 -6.60
C GLY A 10 6.62 25.10 -6.12
N ILE A 11 6.81 25.41 -4.83
CA ILE A 11 8.13 25.49 -4.21
C ILE A 11 8.76 24.09 -4.12
N LEU A 12 8.01 23.08 -3.69
CA LEU A 12 8.50 21.71 -3.54
C LEU A 12 8.83 21.02 -4.89
N HIS A 13 8.31 21.54 -6.00
CA HIS A 13 8.60 21.01 -7.35
C HIS A 13 9.89 21.57 -7.96
N ASN A 14 10.56 22.48 -7.28
CA ASN A 14 11.89 22.94 -7.68
C ASN A 14 12.94 21.90 -7.26
N ILE A 15 13.72 21.37 -8.21
CA ILE A 15 14.70 20.28 -8.01
C ILE A 15 15.66 20.57 -6.83
N MET A 16 16.09 21.81 -6.66
CA MET A 16 16.97 22.18 -5.55
C MET A 16 16.25 22.11 -4.20
N VAL A 17 15.01 22.57 -4.14
CA VAL A 17 14.19 22.50 -2.92
C VAL A 17 13.81 21.06 -2.62
N GLU A 18 13.48 20.29 -3.65
CA GLU A 18 13.18 18.86 -3.53
C GLU A 18 14.37 18.09 -2.92
N ALA A 19 15.58 18.34 -3.41
CA ALA A 19 16.81 17.73 -2.87
C ALA A 19 17.05 18.11 -1.40
N VAL A 20 16.83 19.37 -1.03
CA VAL A 20 16.95 19.82 0.38
C VAL A 20 15.89 19.19 1.26
N VAL A 21 14.63 19.13 0.81
CA VAL A 21 13.53 18.49 1.54
C VAL A 21 13.79 17.01 1.74
N VAL A 22 14.24 16.29 0.70
CA VAL A 22 14.63 14.88 0.81
C VAL A 22 15.76 14.68 1.80
N ALA A 23 16.80 15.52 1.76
CA ALA A 23 17.92 15.46 2.70
C ALA A 23 17.47 15.69 4.15
N LEU A 24 16.62 16.70 4.39
CA LEU A 24 16.05 16.98 5.72
C LEU A 24 15.17 15.84 6.23
N ILE A 25 14.27 15.32 5.41
CA ILE A 25 13.41 14.19 5.76
C ILE A 25 14.27 12.97 6.08
N SER A 26 15.31 12.71 5.27
CA SER A 26 16.24 11.59 5.49
C SER A 26 17.00 11.74 6.81
N LEU A 27 17.50 12.95 7.10
CA LEU A 27 18.18 13.23 8.36
C LEU A 27 17.25 13.02 9.57
N VAL A 28 16.04 13.58 9.53
CA VAL A 28 15.04 13.41 10.60
C VAL A 28 14.64 11.95 10.76
N TYR A 29 14.53 11.21 9.66
CA TYR A 29 14.25 9.78 9.67
C TYR A 29 15.36 8.99 10.37
N VAL A 30 16.62 9.25 10.02
CA VAL A 30 17.78 8.57 10.63
C VAL A 30 17.86 8.89 12.12
N LEU A 31 17.67 10.15 12.51
CA LEU A 31 17.69 10.58 13.91
C LEU A 31 16.55 9.93 14.72
N THR A 32 15.31 9.98 14.21
CA THR A 32 14.16 9.37 14.90
C THR A 32 14.30 7.86 15.01
N ARG A 33 14.86 7.21 13.99
CA ARG A 33 15.14 5.77 14.01
C ARG A 33 16.20 5.43 15.06
N GLY A 34 17.29 6.23 15.15
CA GLY A 34 18.32 6.04 16.18
C GLY A 34 17.73 6.18 17.58
N LEU A 35 16.92 7.22 17.80
CA LEU A 35 16.25 7.45 19.08
C LEU A 35 15.24 6.34 19.42
N ASP A 36 14.45 5.90 18.45
CA ASP A 36 13.48 4.79 18.65
C ASP A 36 14.20 3.49 19.02
N ARG A 37 15.39 3.23 18.45
CA ARG A 37 16.20 2.04 18.73
C ARG A 37 16.83 2.08 20.13
N VAL A 38 17.31 3.26 20.57
CA VAL A 38 17.96 3.43 21.87
C VAL A 38 16.95 3.55 23.02
N PHE A 39 15.88 4.31 22.81
CA PHE A 39 14.91 4.65 23.87
C PHE A 39 13.59 3.89 23.77
N HIS A 40 13.45 2.95 22.83
CA HIS A 40 12.21 2.20 22.55
C HIS A 40 10.98 3.10 22.36
N THR A 41 11.18 4.27 21.76
CA THR A 41 10.12 5.25 21.47
C THR A 41 9.43 4.93 20.13
N LYS A 42 8.31 5.59 19.88
CA LYS A 42 7.58 5.48 18.59
C LYS A 42 7.60 6.84 17.85
N LEU A 43 8.68 7.61 17.94
CA LEU A 43 8.83 8.95 17.34
C LEU A 43 8.66 8.93 15.83
N LYS A 44 9.24 7.95 15.16
CA LYS A 44 9.11 7.74 13.72
C LYS A 44 7.64 7.65 13.30
N ARG A 45 6.83 6.85 14.02
CA ARG A 45 5.40 6.69 13.76
C ARG A 45 4.63 8.00 13.97
N GLY A 46 4.98 8.76 15.00
CA GLY A 46 4.39 10.07 15.29
C GLY A 46 4.68 11.08 14.17
N LEU A 47 5.93 11.15 13.69
CA LEU A 47 6.35 12.03 12.62
C LEU A 47 5.60 11.74 11.31
N ILE A 48 5.55 10.46 10.91
CA ILE A 48 4.87 10.03 9.69
C ILE A 48 3.38 10.35 9.77
N ASN A 49 2.73 10.14 10.92
CA ASN A 49 1.32 10.48 11.11
C ASN A 49 1.06 11.99 11.05
N GLN A 50 2.00 12.84 11.50
CA GLN A 50 1.88 14.30 11.36
C GLN A 50 2.03 14.74 9.91
N ILE A 51 3.01 14.20 9.18
CA ILE A 51 3.17 14.46 7.73
C ILE A 51 1.88 14.10 7.02
N HIS A 52 1.30 12.95 7.33
CA HIS A 52 0.03 12.51 6.76
C HIS A 52 -1.10 13.53 6.99
N ARG A 53 -1.29 14.02 8.22
CA ARG A 53 -2.35 15.00 8.53
C ARG A 53 -2.20 16.31 7.75
N ILE A 54 -0.96 16.76 7.54
CA ILE A 54 -0.68 18.02 6.81
C ILE A 54 -0.91 17.84 5.30
N THR A 55 -0.69 16.63 4.79
CA THR A 55 -0.72 16.34 3.35
C THR A 55 -2.06 15.78 2.87
N MET A 56 -3.00 15.46 3.77
CA MET A 56 -4.33 15.00 3.38
C MET A 56 -5.02 15.99 2.45
N ASP A 57 -5.46 15.48 1.31
CA ASP A 57 -6.25 16.22 0.34
C ASP A 57 -7.75 15.94 0.54
N ASP A 58 -8.63 16.83 0.08
CA ASP A 58 -10.07 16.73 0.33
C ASP A 58 -10.86 16.67 -1.00
N LEU A 59 -12.09 16.14 -0.90
CA LEU A 59 -13.10 16.19 -1.95
C LEU A 59 -13.74 17.57 -2.00
N SER A 60 -13.03 18.54 -2.61
CA SER A 60 -13.57 19.88 -2.82
C SER A 60 -14.87 19.86 -3.64
N GLY A 61 -15.65 20.93 -3.56
CA GLY A 61 -16.88 21.07 -4.35
C GLY A 61 -16.63 20.95 -5.85
N LEU A 62 -15.52 21.50 -6.34
CA LEU A 62 -15.10 21.41 -7.75
C LEU A 62 -14.80 19.96 -8.15
N ARG A 63 -13.99 19.24 -7.37
CA ARG A 63 -13.71 17.81 -7.62
C ARG A 63 -14.98 16.98 -7.65
N ARG A 64 -15.90 17.22 -6.73
CA ARG A 64 -17.22 16.54 -6.73
C ARG A 64 -18.02 16.84 -8.01
N ALA A 65 -17.98 18.05 -8.54
CA ALA A 65 -18.63 18.40 -9.78
C ALA A 65 -17.99 17.67 -10.99
N GLN A 66 -16.67 17.64 -11.06
CA GLN A 66 -15.91 16.94 -12.09
C GLN A 66 -16.18 15.43 -12.07
N ILE A 67 -16.17 14.81 -10.89
CA ILE A 67 -16.50 13.39 -10.74
C ILE A 67 -17.94 13.13 -11.21
N ARG A 68 -18.92 13.98 -10.80
CA ARG A 68 -20.31 13.85 -11.28
C ARG A 68 -20.40 13.93 -12.80
N TYR A 69 -19.61 14.81 -13.41
CA TYR A 69 -19.57 14.93 -14.86
C TYR A 69 -19.08 13.65 -15.53
N VAL A 70 -17.95 13.08 -15.07
CA VAL A 70 -17.40 11.82 -15.56
C VAL A 70 -18.43 10.68 -15.43
N PHE A 71 -19.05 10.53 -14.24
CA PHE A 71 -20.00 9.44 -14.03
C PHE A 71 -21.32 9.60 -14.79
N ARG A 72 -21.72 10.86 -15.10
CA ARG A 72 -22.87 11.11 -15.97
C ARG A 72 -22.58 10.80 -17.43
N SER A 73 -21.40 11.21 -17.91
CA SER A 73 -21.03 11.10 -19.34
C SER A 73 -20.53 9.72 -19.71
N ALA A 74 -19.58 9.17 -18.96
CA ALA A 74 -18.93 7.89 -19.29
C ALA A 74 -19.71 6.67 -18.78
N TYR A 75 -20.36 6.78 -17.61
CA TYR A 75 -21.04 5.63 -16.97
C TYR A 75 -22.57 5.75 -16.97
N GLY A 76 -23.12 6.81 -17.54
CA GLY A 76 -24.56 6.97 -17.67
C GLY A 76 -25.33 7.03 -16.34
N LEU A 77 -24.75 7.58 -15.28
CA LEU A 77 -25.40 7.64 -13.97
C LEU A 77 -26.28 8.89 -13.82
N LYS A 78 -27.31 8.75 -13.00
CA LYS A 78 -28.12 9.86 -12.46
C LYS A 78 -28.18 9.76 -10.92
N MET A 79 -28.61 10.85 -10.25
CA MET A 79 -28.73 10.94 -8.79
C MET A 79 -27.41 10.57 -8.07
N ILE A 80 -26.29 11.13 -8.54
CA ILE A 80 -24.94 10.74 -8.10
C ILE A 80 -24.63 11.32 -6.72
N LYS A 81 -24.32 10.43 -5.79
CA LYS A 81 -23.80 10.68 -4.45
C LYS A 81 -22.32 10.35 -4.42
N ILE A 82 -21.51 11.21 -3.81
CA ILE A 82 -20.07 11.01 -3.69
C ILE A 82 -19.67 11.22 -2.24
N GLN A 83 -19.00 10.24 -1.67
CA GLN A 83 -18.48 10.30 -0.31
C GLN A 83 -17.06 9.76 -0.27
N LEU A 84 -16.23 10.23 0.68
CA LEU A 84 -14.93 9.64 0.90
C LEU A 84 -15.10 8.20 1.36
N ALA A 85 -14.28 7.29 0.86
CA ALA A 85 -14.18 5.95 1.43
C ALA A 85 -13.51 6.06 2.82
N GLY A 86 -13.97 5.24 3.77
CA GLY A 86 -13.37 5.22 5.10
C GLY A 86 -11.93 4.67 5.08
N GLY A 87 -11.09 5.14 5.99
CA GLY A 87 -9.70 4.70 6.12
C GLY A 87 -8.70 5.86 6.14
N SER A 88 -7.41 5.54 6.29
CA SER A 88 -6.33 6.51 6.12
C SER A 88 -5.75 6.38 4.73
N TYR A 89 -5.81 7.43 3.95
CA TYR A 89 -5.29 7.47 2.58
C TYR A 89 -4.07 8.38 2.52
N TRP A 90 -2.97 7.83 2.05
CA TRP A 90 -1.68 8.51 2.04
C TRP A 90 -1.33 9.10 0.68
N MET A 91 -1.67 8.39 -0.38
CA MET A 91 -1.18 8.67 -1.72
C MET A 91 -2.30 8.74 -2.76
N SER A 92 -3.54 8.76 -2.33
CA SER A 92 -4.70 8.87 -3.21
C SER A 92 -5.92 9.25 -2.39
N ILE A 93 -6.97 9.75 -3.03
CA ILE A 93 -8.24 10.08 -2.39
C ILE A 93 -9.28 9.06 -2.85
N PRO A 94 -9.55 8.00 -2.07
CA PRO A 94 -10.57 7.04 -2.43
C PRO A 94 -11.96 7.61 -2.14
N CYS A 95 -12.85 7.51 -3.11
CA CYS A 95 -14.23 7.94 -2.98
C CYS A 95 -15.20 6.86 -3.46
N ILE A 96 -16.32 6.75 -2.76
CA ILE A 96 -17.43 5.90 -3.15
C ILE A 96 -18.39 6.74 -3.97
N VAL A 97 -18.73 6.27 -5.15
CA VAL A 97 -19.68 6.92 -6.06
C VAL A 97 -20.88 6.00 -6.23
N GLU A 98 -22.01 6.46 -5.73
CA GLU A 98 -23.30 5.77 -5.84
C GLU A 98 -24.23 6.54 -6.77
N GLY A 99 -25.05 5.84 -7.52
CA GLY A 99 -26.02 6.45 -8.40
C GLY A 99 -26.99 5.43 -8.98
N LEU A 100 -27.91 5.90 -9.82
CA LEU A 100 -28.81 5.03 -10.57
C LEU A 100 -28.31 4.96 -12.03
N ASP A 101 -28.17 3.76 -12.55
CA ASP A 101 -27.95 3.55 -13.99
C ASP A 101 -29.15 4.09 -14.79
N LYS A 102 -28.89 4.92 -15.81
CA LYS A 102 -29.97 5.58 -16.57
C LYS A 102 -30.84 4.62 -17.37
N ARG A 103 -30.28 3.47 -17.80
CA ARG A 103 -30.98 2.50 -18.65
C ARG A 103 -31.83 1.55 -17.82
N THR A 104 -31.23 1.00 -16.75
CA THR A 104 -31.86 -0.06 -15.94
C THR A 104 -32.57 0.49 -14.71
N ASN A 105 -32.33 1.74 -14.34
CA ASN A 105 -32.80 2.41 -13.12
C ASN A 105 -32.39 1.65 -11.82
N ARG A 106 -31.35 0.79 -11.91
CA ARG A 106 -30.84 0.04 -10.77
C ARG A 106 -29.75 0.85 -10.03
N PRO A 107 -29.66 0.73 -8.71
CA PRO A 107 -28.57 1.31 -7.96
C PRO A 107 -27.25 0.65 -8.36
N VAL A 108 -26.22 1.45 -8.55
CA VAL A 108 -24.85 1.00 -8.83
C VAL A 108 -23.87 1.76 -7.96
N LYS A 109 -22.76 1.10 -7.65
CA LYS A 109 -21.74 1.62 -6.73
C LYS A 109 -20.36 1.34 -7.29
N PHE A 110 -19.53 2.37 -7.27
CA PHE A 110 -18.15 2.32 -7.76
C PHE A 110 -17.18 2.81 -6.69
N LEU A 111 -15.96 2.34 -6.75
CA LEU A 111 -14.82 2.95 -6.07
C LEU A 111 -14.09 3.83 -7.08
N GLY A 112 -13.96 5.11 -6.78
CA GLY A 112 -13.10 6.04 -7.50
C GLY A 112 -11.87 6.33 -6.67
N LYS A 113 -10.68 6.19 -7.25
CA LYS A 113 -9.40 6.52 -6.60
C LYS A 113 -8.78 7.70 -7.33
N ILE A 114 -8.76 8.87 -6.68
CA ILE A 114 -8.19 10.08 -7.26
C ILE A 114 -6.71 10.11 -6.93
N ILE A 115 -5.90 10.29 -7.96
CA ILE A 115 -4.44 10.38 -7.91
C ILE A 115 -4.03 11.64 -8.64
N ASN A 116 -3.11 12.40 -8.05
CA ASN A 116 -2.58 13.64 -8.61
C ASN A 116 -1.06 13.71 -8.46
N ASP A 117 -0.45 14.76 -9.04
CA ASP A 117 1.01 14.93 -8.99
C ASP A 117 1.53 15.10 -7.57
N ARG A 118 0.71 15.67 -6.68
CA ARG A 118 1.02 15.72 -5.24
C ARG A 118 1.04 14.33 -4.61
N SER A 119 0.13 13.45 -5.01
CA SER A 119 0.15 12.03 -4.60
C SER A 119 1.43 11.34 -5.03
N ALA A 120 1.87 11.57 -6.28
CA ALA A 120 3.10 11.00 -6.83
C ALA A 120 4.35 11.55 -6.11
N LEU A 121 4.39 12.87 -5.84
CA LEU A 121 5.47 13.50 -5.07
C LEU A 121 5.56 12.91 -3.65
N MET A 122 4.42 12.76 -2.98
CA MET A 122 4.38 12.18 -1.64
C MET A 122 4.83 10.71 -1.66
N HIS A 123 4.44 9.97 -2.70
CA HIS A 123 4.91 8.59 -2.91
C HIS A 123 6.44 8.56 -3.05
N ARG A 124 7.03 9.48 -3.82
CA ARG A 124 8.50 9.58 -3.99
C ARG A 124 9.21 9.76 -2.65
N TYR A 125 8.74 10.68 -1.80
CA TYR A 125 9.32 10.86 -0.46
C TYR A 125 9.21 9.59 0.40
N MET A 126 8.08 8.92 0.36
CA MET A 126 7.91 7.66 1.09
C MET A 126 8.79 6.54 0.53
N THR A 127 9.02 6.51 -0.78
CA THR A 127 9.92 5.56 -1.44
C THR A 127 11.38 5.78 -0.99
N VAL A 128 11.85 7.03 -0.93
CA VAL A 128 13.17 7.34 -0.37
C VAL A 128 13.31 6.85 1.07
N LEU A 129 12.31 7.10 1.92
CA LEU A 129 12.34 6.63 3.32
C LEU A 129 12.34 5.10 3.42
N ARG A 130 11.59 4.41 2.56
CA ARG A 130 11.59 2.94 2.49
C ARG A 130 12.97 2.41 2.09
N ASN A 131 13.56 2.96 1.03
CA ASN A 131 14.88 2.56 0.53
C ASN A 131 15.98 2.83 1.56
N LEU A 132 15.95 3.95 2.28
CA LEU A 132 16.82 4.19 3.42
C LEU A 132 16.63 3.15 4.52
N GLY A 133 15.39 2.76 4.80
CA GLY A 133 15.08 1.69 5.75
C GLY A 133 15.67 0.34 5.33
N VAL A 134 15.60 0.01 4.06
CA VAL A 134 16.19 -1.21 3.47
C VAL A 134 17.72 -1.19 3.59
N MET A 135 18.37 -0.09 3.16
CA MET A 135 19.81 0.07 3.24
C MET A 135 20.33 -0.02 4.68
N ALA A 136 19.63 0.55 5.63
CA ALA A 136 20.02 0.53 7.04
C ALA A 136 19.89 -0.88 7.68
N GLU A 137 19.20 -1.81 7.05
CA GLU A 137 19.19 -3.24 7.43
C GLU A 137 20.19 -4.07 6.61
N GLY A 138 21.03 -3.42 5.79
CA GLY A 138 21.98 -4.13 4.92
C GLY A 138 21.33 -4.95 3.81
N ALA A 139 20.06 -4.71 3.54
CA ALA A 139 19.33 -5.37 2.46
C ALA A 139 19.52 -4.63 1.14
N SER A 140 19.30 -5.32 0.03
CA SER A 140 19.46 -4.79 -1.33
C SER A 140 18.15 -4.76 -2.13
N LEU A 141 17.01 -4.76 -1.43
CA LEU A 141 15.70 -4.53 -2.02
C LEU A 141 15.55 -3.06 -2.38
N GLU A 142 14.88 -2.74 -3.48
CA GLU A 142 14.64 -1.37 -3.90
C GLU A 142 13.16 -1.18 -4.25
N PHE A 143 12.59 -0.05 -3.82
CA PHE A 143 11.27 0.40 -4.22
C PHE A 143 11.43 1.46 -5.30
N ASP A 144 10.63 1.36 -6.37
CA ASP A 144 10.61 2.32 -7.45
C ASP A 144 9.64 3.46 -7.15
N ASP A 145 9.94 4.65 -7.62
CA ASP A 145 9.03 5.79 -7.62
C ASP A 145 8.19 5.85 -8.91
N TYR A 146 7.30 6.83 -8.96
CA TYR A 146 6.47 7.12 -10.13
C TYR A 146 6.87 8.46 -10.75
N ASN A 147 6.84 8.50 -12.09
CA ASN A 147 7.12 9.71 -12.88
C ASN A 147 5.88 10.64 -12.98
N GLY A 148 5.12 10.80 -11.90
CA GLY A 148 3.92 11.62 -11.83
C GLY A 148 2.64 10.81 -11.66
N ALA A 149 1.52 11.51 -11.63
CA ALA A 149 0.20 10.93 -11.37
C ALA A 149 -0.21 9.89 -12.41
N ILE A 150 0.10 10.15 -13.68
CA ILE A 150 -0.30 9.27 -14.80
C ILE A 150 0.39 7.91 -14.70
N ASP A 151 1.70 7.89 -14.41
CA ASP A 151 2.46 6.65 -14.24
C ASP A 151 1.91 5.82 -13.06
N MET A 152 1.55 6.50 -11.98
CA MET A 152 0.97 5.86 -10.80
C MET A 152 -0.41 5.23 -11.11
N VAL A 153 -1.28 5.95 -11.82
CA VAL A 153 -2.61 5.45 -12.23
C VAL A 153 -2.48 4.27 -13.19
N GLU A 154 -1.60 4.39 -14.18
CA GLU A 154 -1.38 3.33 -15.18
C GLU A 154 -0.76 2.08 -14.56
N PHE A 155 0.18 2.25 -13.63
CA PHE A 155 0.75 1.12 -12.90
C PHE A 155 -0.34 0.35 -12.14
N GLU A 156 -1.17 1.04 -11.35
CA GLU A 156 -2.23 0.40 -10.58
C GLU A 156 -3.27 -0.28 -11.49
N ARG A 157 -3.72 0.42 -12.54
CA ARG A 157 -4.62 -0.16 -13.53
C ARG A 157 -4.05 -1.44 -14.14
N ASN A 158 -2.81 -1.38 -14.62
CA ASN A 158 -2.17 -2.49 -15.31
C ASN A 158 -1.92 -3.68 -14.37
N ALA A 159 -1.52 -3.43 -13.11
CA ALA A 159 -1.36 -4.46 -12.11
C ALA A 159 -2.70 -5.19 -11.83
N LEU A 160 -3.79 -4.45 -11.61
CA LEU A 160 -5.11 -5.05 -11.39
C LEU A 160 -5.60 -5.84 -12.61
N MET A 161 -5.43 -5.31 -13.83
CA MET A 161 -5.82 -6.02 -15.06
C MET A 161 -5.01 -7.31 -15.26
N LEU A 162 -3.69 -7.27 -15.00
CA LEU A 162 -2.84 -8.45 -15.11
C LEU A 162 -3.24 -9.52 -14.09
N LEU A 163 -3.44 -9.14 -12.82
CA LEU A 163 -3.87 -10.05 -11.76
C LEU A 163 -5.23 -10.68 -12.08
N ARG A 164 -6.20 -9.88 -12.56
CA ARG A 164 -7.51 -10.38 -12.97
C ARG A 164 -7.41 -11.42 -14.09
N ASN A 165 -6.57 -11.17 -15.10
CA ASN A 165 -6.32 -12.11 -16.20
C ASN A 165 -5.67 -13.43 -15.73
N ARG A 166 -5.09 -13.43 -14.56
CA ARG A 166 -4.49 -14.60 -13.89
C ARG A 166 -5.36 -15.18 -12.78
N HIS A 167 -6.65 -14.84 -12.78
CA HIS A 167 -7.67 -15.33 -11.85
C HIS A 167 -7.43 -14.94 -10.37
N VAL A 168 -6.56 -13.96 -10.09
CA VAL A 168 -6.48 -13.36 -8.78
C VAL A 168 -7.68 -12.44 -8.59
N SER A 169 -8.35 -12.56 -7.44
CA SER A 169 -9.49 -11.71 -7.10
C SER A 169 -8.99 -10.29 -6.79
N VAL A 170 -9.33 -9.37 -7.66
CA VAL A 170 -9.04 -7.93 -7.56
C VAL A 170 -10.28 -7.15 -8.02
N PRO A 171 -10.43 -5.87 -7.63
CA PRO A 171 -11.49 -5.03 -8.18
C PRO A 171 -11.39 -4.94 -9.71
N GLU A 172 -12.53 -5.06 -10.39
CA GLU A 172 -12.60 -4.80 -11.83
C GLU A 172 -12.33 -3.33 -12.12
N VAL A 173 -11.45 -3.05 -13.08
CA VAL A 173 -11.19 -1.68 -13.54
C VAL A 173 -12.14 -1.34 -14.67
N PHE A 174 -12.92 -0.29 -14.51
CA PHE A 174 -13.86 0.21 -15.51
C PHE A 174 -13.27 1.30 -16.42
N GLY A 175 -12.30 2.07 -15.91
CA GLY A 175 -11.61 3.07 -16.70
C GLY A 175 -10.79 4.04 -15.87
N THR A 176 -10.04 4.87 -16.59
CA THR A 176 -9.27 5.99 -16.05
C THR A 176 -9.72 7.25 -16.75
N HIS A 177 -9.98 8.32 -15.99
CA HIS A 177 -10.41 9.61 -16.53
C HIS A 177 -9.60 10.74 -15.93
N ARG A 178 -9.30 11.74 -16.75
CA ARG A 178 -8.73 12.99 -16.29
C ARG A 178 -9.84 13.88 -15.76
N LEU A 179 -9.75 14.33 -14.51
CA LEU A 179 -10.72 15.23 -13.90
C LEU A 179 -10.39 16.69 -14.23
N ASN A 180 -9.10 17.06 -14.15
CA ASN A 180 -8.58 18.39 -14.47
C ASN A 180 -7.12 18.29 -14.88
N HIS A 181 -6.35 19.39 -14.82
CA HIS A 181 -4.95 19.38 -15.20
C HIS A 181 -4.11 18.38 -14.38
N ASP A 182 -4.37 18.30 -13.08
CA ASP A 182 -3.53 17.57 -12.14
C ASP A 182 -4.15 16.25 -11.62
N ASP A 183 -5.49 16.16 -11.60
CA ASP A 183 -6.22 15.03 -11.00
C ASP A 183 -6.65 14.00 -12.06
N TYR A 184 -6.36 12.73 -11.77
CA TYR A 184 -6.89 11.57 -12.48
C TYR A 184 -7.75 10.74 -11.54
N ILE A 185 -8.78 10.09 -12.06
CA ILE A 185 -9.60 9.14 -11.31
C ILE A 185 -9.54 7.76 -11.97
N LEU A 186 -9.10 6.77 -11.20
CA LEU A 186 -9.23 5.35 -11.53
C LEU A 186 -10.59 4.87 -11.01
N VAL A 187 -11.45 4.42 -11.93
CA VAL A 187 -12.79 3.92 -11.59
C VAL A 187 -12.77 2.41 -11.59
N MET A 188 -13.16 1.83 -10.47
CA MET A 188 -13.13 0.38 -10.29
C MET A 188 -14.35 -0.11 -9.51
N GLN A 189 -14.51 -1.43 -9.50
CA GLN A 189 -15.55 -2.13 -8.77
C GLN A 189 -15.44 -1.78 -7.27
N PHE A 190 -16.56 -1.41 -6.69
CA PHE A 190 -16.68 -1.36 -5.24
C PHE A 190 -16.89 -2.77 -4.71
N ILE A 191 -15.96 -3.25 -3.86
CA ILE A 191 -16.09 -4.55 -3.21
C ILE A 191 -16.84 -4.37 -1.89
N GLU A 192 -18.02 -4.96 -1.79
CA GLU A 192 -18.78 -4.99 -0.54
C GLU A 192 -18.18 -6.04 0.39
N GLY A 193 -17.27 -5.60 1.25
CA GLY A 193 -16.51 -6.46 2.16
C GLY A 193 -15.89 -5.67 3.30
N GLN A 194 -15.07 -6.36 4.08
CA GLN A 194 -14.31 -5.77 5.17
C GLN A 194 -12.82 -5.99 4.95
N PRO A 195 -11.94 -5.03 5.36
CA PRO A 195 -10.52 -5.26 5.37
C PRO A 195 -10.19 -6.39 6.36
N LEU A 196 -9.16 -7.19 6.04
CA LEU A 196 -8.75 -8.33 6.88
C LEU A 196 -8.37 -7.92 8.30
N SER A 197 -7.98 -6.67 8.52
CA SER A 197 -7.74 -6.13 9.87
C SER A 197 -8.99 -6.22 10.77
N LYS A 198 -10.19 -6.32 10.20
CA LYS A 198 -11.48 -6.42 10.90
C LYS A 198 -12.15 -7.80 10.81
N VAL A 199 -11.55 -8.75 10.10
CA VAL A 199 -12.08 -10.09 9.88
C VAL A 199 -11.41 -11.06 10.85
N GLU A 200 -12.11 -12.13 11.24
CA GLU A 200 -11.49 -13.25 11.95
C GLU A 200 -10.54 -14.01 11.03
N LEU A 201 -9.28 -14.18 11.47
CA LEU A 201 -8.24 -14.86 10.70
C LEU A 201 -8.30 -16.37 10.96
N THR A 202 -9.25 -17.04 10.31
CA THR A 202 -9.33 -18.51 10.28
C THR A 202 -8.21 -19.11 9.42
N ASP A 203 -7.93 -20.41 9.54
CA ASP A 203 -6.92 -21.08 8.70
C ASP A 203 -7.24 -20.93 7.20
N GLY A 204 -8.53 -21.02 6.82
CA GLY A 204 -8.95 -20.82 5.45
C GLY A 204 -8.74 -19.39 4.93
N VAL A 205 -8.77 -18.37 5.80
CA VAL A 205 -8.43 -16.98 5.41
C VAL A 205 -6.93 -16.82 5.25
N ILE A 206 -6.15 -17.41 6.15
CA ILE A 206 -4.67 -17.38 6.08
C ILE A 206 -4.19 -18.15 4.83
N ASP A 207 -4.77 -19.30 4.55
CA ASP A 207 -4.55 -20.08 3.33
C ASP A 207 -4.78 -19.24 2.07
N GLN A 208 -5.91 -18.51 1.98
CA GLN A 208 -6.18 -17.62 0.85
C GLN A 208 -5.14 -16.51 0.67
N ILE A 209 -4.53 -16.01 1.74
CA ILE A 209 -3.46 -15.00 1.63
C ILE A 209 -2.24 -15.61 0.93
N PHE A 210 -1.73 -16.76 1.41
CA PHE A 210 -0.52 -17.35 0.86
C PHE A 210 -0.74 -17.93 -0.55
N SER A 211 -1.87 -18.56 -0.83
CA SER A 211 -2.22 -19.01 -2.17
C SER A 211 -2.35 -17.84 -3.16
N THR A 212 -2.92 -16.72 -2.72
CA THR A 212 -3.01 -15.50 -3.53
C THR A 212 -1.63 -14.92 -3.82
N LEU A 213 -0.77 -14.77 -2.81
CA LEU A 213 0.60 -14.30 -2.98
C LEU A 213 1.38 -15.23 -3.90
N ARG A 214 1.25 -16.55 -3.77
CA ARG A 214 1.87 -17.52 -4.69
C ARG A 214 1.45 -17.25 -6.14
N THR A 215 0.14 -17.13 -6.40
CA THR A 215 -0.37 -16.84 -7.73
C THR A 215 0.14 -15.49 -8.26
N MET A 216 0.21 -14.46 -7.44
CA MET A 216 0.78 -13.15 -7.81
C MET A 216 2.26 -13.29 -8.21
N HIS A 217 3.07 -13.96 -7.39
CA HIS A 217 4.49 -14.15 -7.63
C HIS A 217 4.76 -14.95 -8.91
N ASP A 218 3.98 -16.01 -9.16
CA ASP A 218 4.08 -16.83 -10.38
C ASP A 218 3.73 -16.02 -11.66
N THR A 219 3.00 -14.93 -11.52
CA THR A 219 2.69 -14.01 -12.64
C THR A 219 3.67 -12.85 -12.76
N GLY A 220 4.68 -12.78 -11.89
CA GLY A 220 5.65 -11.69 -11.82
C GLY A 220 5.06 -10.38 -11.29
N VAL A 221 3.95 -10.44 -10.58
CA VAL A 221 3.37 -9.30 -9.86
C VAL A 221 3.65 -9.44 -8.37
N PHE A 222 4.25 -8.42 -7.79
CA PHE A 222 4.54 -8.33 -6.37
C PHE A 222 3.67 -7.24 -5.76
N HIS A 223 3.25 -7.45 -4.51
CA HIS A 223 2.38 -6.50 -3.84
C HIS A 223 3.13 -5.25 -3.38
N GLY A 224 4.31 -5.41 -2.80
CA GLY A 224 5.16 -4.34 -2.31
C GLY A 224 4.70 -3.64 -1.03
N ASP A 225 3.44 -3.84 -0.61
CA ASP A 225 2.88 -3.27 0.64
C ASP A 225 1.87 -4.21 1.29
N VAL A 226 2.26 -5.46 1.51
CA VAL A 226 1.39 -6.44 2.17
C VAL A 226 1.09 -5.99 3.60
N LYS A 227 -0.20 -5.75 3.87
CA LYS A 227 -0.79 -5.48 5.18
C LYS A 227 -2.26 -5.90 5.17
N LEU A 228 -2.85 -6.16 6.32
CA LEU A 228 -4.21 -6.69 6.42
C LEU A 228 -5.27 -5.75 5.80
N ASP A 229 -5.03 -4.44 5.81
CA ASP A 229 -5.96 -3.47 5.22
C ASP A 229 -5.95 -3.43 3.69
N ASN A 230 -4.92 -3.98 3.05
CA ASN A 230 -4.81 -4.08 1.60
C ASN A 230 -5.44 -5.37 1.03
N PHE A 231 -6.16 -6.10 1.87
CA PHE A 231 -6.97 -7.25 1.49
C PHE A 231 -8.41 -7.05 1.96
N ILE A 232 -9.35 -7.14 1.04
CA ILE A 232 -10.79 -7.05 1.34
C ILE A 232 -11.40 -8.45 1.30
N TYR A 233 -12.05 -8.86 2.37
CA TYR A 233 -12.76 -10.13 2.44
C TYR A 233 -14.25 -9.92 2.19
N SER A 234 -14.77 -10.59 1.18
CA SER A 234 -16.15 -10.47 0.75
C SER A 234 -16.69 -11.83 0.30
N ASN A 235 -17.80 -12.28 0.88
CA ASN A 235 -18.50 -13.50 0.50
C ASN A 235 -17.58 -14.74 0.40
N GLY A 236 -16.71 -14.94 1.37
CA GLY A 236 -15.79 -16.08 1.40
C GLY A 236 -14.53 -15.94 0.51
N ARG A 237 -14.36 -14.80 -0.16
CA ARG A 237 -13.28 -14.57 -1.12
C ARG A 237 -12.42 -13.37 -0.71
N LEU A 238 -11.10 -13.53 -0.89
CA LEU A 238 -10.10 -12.51 -0.65
C LEU A 238 -9.86 -11.69 -1.92
N TYR A 239 -9.93 -10.36 -1.82
CA TYR A 239 -9.59 -9.42 -2.90
C TYR A 239 -8.33 -8.64 -2.53
N VAL A 240 -7.39 -8.53 -3.48
CA VAL A 240 -6.16 -7.74 -3.33
C VAL A 240 -6.39 -6.32 -3.84
N VAL A 241 -5.88 -5.33 -3.11
CA VAL A 241 -5.90 -3.91 -3.48
C VAL A 241 -4.56 -3.25 -3.19
N ASP A 242 -4.29 -2.11 -3.80
CA ASP A 242 -3.17 -1.21 -3.46
C ASP A 242 -1.75 -1.81 -3.64
N CYS A 243 -1.46 -2.44 -4.79
CA CYS A 243 -0.11 -2.88 -5.12
C CYS A 243 0.84 -1.68 -5.35
N LEU A 244 2.08 -1.79 -4.84
CA LEU A 244 3.13 -0.80 -5.04
C LEU A 244 4.17 -1.25 -6.07
N LYS A 245 4.83 -0.27 -6.67
CA LYS A 245 5.93 -0.51 -7.58
C LYS A 245 7.18 -0.91 -6.79
N ILE A 246 7.67 -2.09 -7.06
CA ILE A 246 8.87 -2.66 -6.44
C ILE A 246 9.80 -3.17 -7.54
N ASP A 247 11.11 -3.07 -7.34
CA ASP A 247 12.10 -3.53 -8.31
C ASP A 247 11.94 -5.03 -8.60
N ARG A 248 11.92 -5.34 -9.90
CA ARG A 248 11.72 -6.69 -10.43
C ARG A 248 12.98 -7.30 -11.03
N ARG A 249 14.12 -6.63 -10.96
CA ARG A 249 15.40 -7.16 -11.44
C ARG A 249 15.80 -8.42 -10.70
N GLU A 250 15.45 -8.51 -9.42
CA GLU A 250 15.66 -9.70 -8.58
C GLU A 250 14.31 -10.14 -7.95
N PRO A 251 13.46 -10.83 -8.72
CA PRO A 251 12.08 -11.17 -8.31
C PRO A 251 11.97 -11.87 -6.96
N TRP A 252 12.96 -12.68 -6.62
CA TRP A 252 13.01 -13.40 -5.34
C TRP A 252 13.11 -12.49 -4.11
N LYS A 253 13.66 -11.26 -4.26
CA LYS A 253 13.69 -10.26 -3.18
C LYS A 253 12.30 -9.66 -2.95
N ALA A 254 11.63 -9.28 -4.04
CA ALA A 254 10.26 -8.76 -3.97
C ALA A 254 9.30 -9.83 -3.41
N GLN A 255 9.41 -11.08 -3.86
CA GLN A 255 8.69 -12.23 -3.30
C GLN A 255 8.95 -12.39 -1.80
N GLY A 256 10.23 -12.42 -1.41
CA GLY A 256 10.62 -12.57 0.00
C GLY A 256 10.08 -11.43 0.87
N PHE A 257 10.05 -10.19 0.34
CA PHE A 257 9.49 -9.04 1.05
C PHE A 257 7.98 -9.16 1.25
N ASP A 258 7.23 -9.57 0.22
CA ASP A 258 5.79 -9.80 0.35
C ASP A 258 5.49 -10.89 1.39
N LEU A 259 6.25 -12.00 1.36
CA LEU A 259 6.08 -13.12 2.30
C LEU A 259 6.35 -12.69 3.74
N ILE A 260 7.47 -12.02 4.01
CA ILE A 260 7.77 -11.60 5.37
C ILE A 260 6.78 -10.55 5.87
N CYS A 261 6.33 -9.64 5.00
CA CYS A 261 5.29 -8.68 5.36
C CYS A 261 3.96 -9.38 5.68
N ALA A 262 3.57 -10.42 4.95
CA ALA A 262 2.38 -11.22 5.24
C ALA A 262 2.49 -11.93 6.60
N ILE A 263 3.62 -12.61 6.84
CA ILE A 263 3.89 -13.29 8.13
C ILE A 263 3.82 -12.28 9.27
N CYS A 264 4.49 -11.14 9.14
CA CYS A 264 4.51 -10.07 10.14
C CYS A 264 3.11 -9.46 10.37
N ALA A 265 2.35 -9.20 9.31
CA ALA A 265 1.01 -8.64 9.42
C ALA A 265 0.05 -9.61 10.14
N LEU A 266 0.14 -10.90 9.84
CA LEU A 266 -0.65 -11.95 10.50
C LEU A 266 -0.21 -12.16 11.95
N ALA A 267 1.08 -12.12 12.24
CA ALA A 267 1.64 -12.35 13.57
C ALA A 267 1.20 -11.31 14.62
N GLN A 268 0.67 -10.18 14.22
CA GLN A 268 0.03 -9.24 15.13
C GLN A 268 -1.20 -9.86 15.84
N ARG A 269 -1.85 -10.85 15.23
CA ARG A 269 -3.15 -11.40 15.69
C ARG A 269 -3.18 -12.93 15.79
N VAL A 270 -2.29 -13.63 15.10
CA VAL A 270 -2.28 -15.09 14.98
C VAL A 270 -0.96 -15.66 15.48
N PRO A 271 -0.93 -16.83 16.16
CA PRO A 271 0.28 -17.54 16.52
C PRO A 271 1.14 -17.91 15.29
N VAL A 272 2.47 -17.79 15.41
CA VAL A 272 3.39 -17.94 14.29
C VAL A 272 3.38 -19.35 13.71
N ASP A 273 3.29 -20.39 14.56
CA ASP A 273 3.19 -21.78 14.15
C ASP A 273 1.99 -22.04 13.23
N ARG A 274 0.88 -21.38 13.51
CA ARG A 274 -0.33 -21.48 12.69
C ARG A 274 -0.15 -20.78 11.33
N ILE A 275 0.55 -19.63 11.32
CA ILE A 275 0.88 -18.91 10.08
C ILE A 275 1.81 -19.75 9.21
N MET A 276 2.86 -20.31 9.81
CA MET A 276 3.86 -21.09 9.08
C MET A 276 3.26 -22.35 8.45
N ARG A 277 2.39 -23.08 9.16
CA ARG A 277 1.67 -24.23 8.56
C ARG A 277 0.94 -23.89 7.27
N GLN A 278 0.36 -22.71 7.15
CA GLN A 278 -0.32 -22.28 5.92
C GLN A 278 0.67 -21.77 4.86
N ALA A 279 1.73 -21.08 5.27
CA ALA A 279 2.76 -20.59 4.35
C ALA A 279 3.50 -21.75 3.65
N GLU A 280 3.82 -22.79 4.38
CA GLU A 280 4.54 -23.99 3.89
C GLU A 280 3.75 -24.81 2.86
N LEU A 281 2.44 -24.63 2.75
CA LEU A 281 1.63 -25.24 1.70
C LEU A 281 1.94 -24.69 0.30
N TYR A 282 2.42 -23.45 0.22
CA TYR A 282 2.60 -22.72 -1.03
C TYR A 282 4.04 -22.29 -1.31
N HIS A 283 4.88 -22.24 -0.29
CA HIS A 283 6.24 -21.70 -0.36
C HIS A 283 7.25 -22.71 0.18
N THR A 284 8.35 -22.83 -0.53
CA THR A 284 9.43 -23.76 -0.13
C THR A 284 10.18 -23.25 1.13
N PRO A 285 10.85 -24.13 1.87
CA PRO A 285 11.68 -23.71 3.01
C PRO A 285 12.74 -22.67 2.62
N GLU A 286 13.32 -22.76 1.40
CA GLU A 286 14.30 -21.80 0.90
C GLU A 286 13.68 -20.42 0.63
N GLU A 287 12.44 -20.38 0.09
CA GLU A 287 11.72 -19.12 -0.13
C GLU A 287 11.40 -18.46 1.21
N LEU A 288 10.93 -19.23 2.19
CA LEU A 288 10.63 -18.76 3.53
C LEU A 288 11.89 -18.30 4.27
N HIS A 289 12.98 -19.05 4.19
CA HIS A 289 14.26 -18.62 4.78
C HIS A 289 14.78 -17.32 4.14
N ARG A 290 14.70 -17.19 2.80
CA ARG A 290 15.05 -15.94 2.11
C ARG A 290 14.16 -14.75 2.55
N ALA A 291 12.86 -14.98 2.76
CA ALA A 291 11.96 -13.99 3.33
C ALA A 291 12.41 -13.56 4.73
N GLY A 292 12.84 -14.48 5.56
CA GLY A 292 13.37 -14.22 6.90
C GLY A 292 14.52 -13.20 6.93
N ARG A 293 15.41 -13.22 5.92
CA ARG A 293 16.51 -12.24 5.82
C ARG A 293 16.04 -10.80 5.67
N LEU A 294 14.78 -10.60 5.27
CA LEU A 294 14.16 -9.26 5.13
C LEU A 294 13.32 -8.88 6.36
N LEU A 295 13.36 -9.67 7.46
CA LEU A 295 12.58 -9.40 8.67
C LEU A 295 12.86 -8.00 9.22
N GLY A 296 14.12 -7.58 9.33
CA GLY A 296 14.47 -6.23 9.77
C GLY A 296 13.85 -5.14 8.92
N VAL A 297 13.78 -5.35 7.59
CA VAL A 297 13.13 -4.41 6.66
C VAL A 297 11.62 -4.36 6.92
N ALA A 298 10.97 -5.50 7.09
CA ALA A 298 9.53 -5.57 7.39
C ALA A 298 9.19 -4.89 8.73
N LEU A 299 10.00 -5.10 9.76
CA LEU A 299 9.82 -4.47 11.08
C LEU A 299 9.97 -2.94 11.05
N ASN A 300 10.56 -2.38 10.01
CA ASN A 300 10.63 -0.93 9.81
C ASN A 300 9.31 -0.31 9.31
N LYS A 301 8.36 -1.11 8.88
CA LYS A 301 7.02 -0.61 8.49
C LYS A 301 6.32 -0.01 9.71
N VAL A 302 5.74 1.18 9.53
CA VAL A 302 5.07 1.92 10.62
C VAL A 302 3.72 1.36 11.01
N ASP A 303 3.13 0.55 10.14
CA ASP A 303 1.81 -0.08 10.30
C ASP A 303 1.89 -1.48 10.94
N LEU A 304 3.09 -1.99 11.22
CA LEU A 304 3.30 -3.24 11.94
C LEU A 304 3.62 -2.97 13.42
N ASP A 305 2.83 -3.56 14.32
CA ASP A 305 3.04 -3.50 15.77
C ASP A 305 3.01 -4.94 16.31
N ILE A 306 4.15 -5.62 16.18
CA ILE A 306 4.27 -7.06 16.48
C ILE A 306 4.81 -7.22 17.89
N PRO A 307 4.19 -8.03 18.77
CA PRO A 307 4.72 -8.34 20.08
C PRO A 307 6.12 -8.97 20.01
N PRO A 308 7.06 -8.63 20.93
CA PRO A 308 8.45 -9.12 20.89
C PRO A 308 8.58 -10.65 20.90
N ASP A 309 7.71 -11.34 21.63
CA ASP A 309 7.64 -12.81 21.65
C ASP A 309 7.30 -13.39 20.28
N ARG A 310 6.43 -12.71 19.52
CA ARG A 310 6.07 -13.10 18.16
C ARG A 310 7.20 -12.85 17.17
N ILE A 311 7.94 -11.73 17.31
CA ILE A 311 9.16 -11.48 16.50
C ILE A 311 10.14 -12.60 16.69
N LYS A 312 10.43 -12.97 17.96
CA LYS A 312 11.32 -14.07 18.28
C LYS A 312 10.83 -15.43 17.72
N ALA A 313 9.52 -15.66 17.74
CA ALA A 313 8.93 -16.87 17.14
C ALA A 313 9.12 -16.89 15.61
N ILE A 314 9.00 -15.73 14.93
CA ILE A 314 9.27 -15.61 13.48
C ILE A 314 10.76 -15.89 13.18
N GLU A 315 11.68 -15.30 13.96
CA GLU A 315 13.12 -15.56 13.82
C GLU A 315 13.44 -17.06 13.89
N VAL A 316 12.88 -17.74 14.87
CA VAL A 316 13.08 -19.19 15.04
C VAL A 316 12.46 -19.97 13.88
N ALA A 317 11.22 -19.68 13.51
CA ALA A 317 10.49 -20.40 12.46
C ALA A 317 11.15 -20.27 11.08
N LEU A 318 11.73 -19.09 10.78
CA LEU A 318 12.41 -18.83 9.51
C LEU A 318 13.92 -19.11 9.55
N ASN A 319 14.42 -19.63 10.67
CA ASN A 319 15.84 -19.93 10.89
C ASN A 319 16.75 -18.71 10.57
N VAL A 320 16.32 -17.53 11.04
CA VAL A 320 17.08 -16.29 10.89
C VAL A 320 18.20 -16.31 11.93
N GLU A 321 19.45 -16.43 11.48
CA GLU A 321 20.59 -16.19 12.35
C GLU A 321 20.51 -14.75 12.90
N LYS A 322 20.63 -14.59 14.22
CA LYS A 322 20.68 -13.27 14.85
C LYS A 322 21.78 -12.47 14.16
N VAL A 323 21.42 -11.40 13.49
CA VAL A 323 22.37 -10.34 13.16
C VAL A 323 22.82 -9.79 14.52
N THR A 324 23.90 -10.31 15.03
CA THR A 324 24.60 -9.77 16.20
C THR A 324 25.05 -8.37 15.82
N VAL A 325 24.26 -7.37 16.18
CA VAL A 325 24.73 -5.99 16.21
C VAL A 325 25.85 -6.00 17.24
N PRO A 326 27.12 -5.70 16.88
CA PRO A 326 28.16 -5.58 17.87
C PRO A 326 27.72 -4.57 18.91
N ALA A 327 27.77 -4.97 20.16
CA ALA A 327 27.57 -4.05 21.29
C ALA A 327 28.59 -2.91 21.18
N PRO A 328 28.18 -1.69 21.54
CA PRO A 328 29.00 -0.49 21.44
C PRO A 328 30.30 -0.60 22.23
#